data_c820c83108ea14fd91597e0814097434
#
_entry.id   c820c83108ea14fd91597e0814097434
#
_cell.length_a   1.000
_cell.length_b   1.000
_cell.length_c   1.000
_cell.angle_alpha   90.00
_cell.angle_beta   90.00
_cell.angle_gamma   90.00
#
_symmetry.space_group_name_H-M   'P 1'
#
loop_
_entity.id
_entity.type
_entity.pdbx_description
1 polymer ?
#
loop_
_entity_poly.entity_id
_entity_poly.type
_entity_poly.pdbx_seq_one_letter_code
_entity_poly.pdbx_strand_id
1 'polypeptide(L)'
;MTTLILTRHGLVPGIHPERFRGRVEVALSPAGERQADALAARIATAFRPVAVYTSPLGRCIATGAAIAAACGIDAHARPEFSDIDYGAWQWKTHEEAEAEDGETYALWRSAPHLVRFPGGESLQDVLVRASDLLRYVLAHHAGDSVVLVGHDSVNRVLLCHLLGLPLSAYWRFKQDPCTMNVIEWTGTEACLVRCNDTAHLQPS
;
A
#
# COMPACT_ATOMS: atom_id res chain seq x y z
N MET A 1 -19.62 -2.00 12.04
CA MET A 1 -18.80 -1.15 11.17
C MET A 1 -17.38 -1.67 11.24
N THR A 2 -16.76 -1.99 10.10
CA THR A 2 -15.38 -2.51 10.04
C THR A 2 -14.41 -1.36 9.78
N THR A 3 -13.31 -1.29 10.51
CA THR A 3 -12.26 -0.29 10.31
C THR A 3 -11.11 -0.91 9.54
N LEU A 4 -10.84 -0.43 8.33
CA LEU A 4 -9.67 -0.80 7.53
C LEU A 4 -8.58 0.24 7.72
N ILE A 5 -7.39 -0.19 8.14
CA ILE A 5 -6.20 0.65 8.25
C ILE A 5 -5.26 0.25 7.13
N LEU A 6 -5.28 1.01 6.04
CA LEU A 6 -4.44 0.77 4.86
C LEU A 6 -3.14 1.55 5.01
N THR A 7 -2.00 0.86 5.11
CA THR A 7 -0.70 1.48 5.30
C THR A 7 0.31 1.06 4.24
N ARG A 8 1.26 1.93 3.92
CA ARG A 8 2.42 1.63 3.10
C ARG A 8 3.57 1.16 4.00
N HIS A 9 4.38 0.22 3.51
CA HIS A 9 5.62 -0.17 4.20
C HIS A 9 6.53 1.02 4.53
N GLY A 10 7.41 0.87 5.51
CA GLY A 10 8.39 1.87 5.90
C GLY A 10 9.40 2.22 4.81
N LEU A 11 10.22 3.22 5.06
CA LEU A 11 11.21 3.74 4.13
C LEU A 11 12.19 2.63 3.70
N VAL A 12 12.48 2.57 2.40
CA VAL A 12 13.47 1.65 1.80
C VAL A 12 14.48 2.43 0.97
N PRO A 13 15.66 1.87 0.63
CA PRO A 13 16.55 2.42 -0.40
C PRO A 13 15.83 2.58 -1.75
N GLY A 14 16.32 3.49 -2.60
CA GLY A 14 15.76 3.75 -3.93
C GLY A 14 14.53 4.67 -3.93
N ILE A 15 14.34 5.47 -2.88
CA ILE A 15 13.39 6.59 -2.90
C ILE A 15 14.04 7.82 -3.54
N HIS A 16 15.35 7.96 -3.40
CA HIS A 16 16.13 9.00 -4.07
C HIS A 16 17.38 8.39 -4.71
N PRO A 17 17.50 8.39 -6.06
CA PRO A 17 16.46 8.70 -7.03
C PRO A 17 15.30 7.70 -6.95
N GLU A 18 14.09 8.17 -7.24
CA GLU A 18 12.89 7.33 -7.22
C GLU A 18 12.99 6.26 -8.32
N ARG A 19 12.60 5.01 -7.97
CA ARG A 19 12.67 3.86 -8.87
C ARG A 19 11.34 3.12 -8.91
N PHE A 20 11.06 2.48 -10.03
CA PHE A 20 9.98 1.51 -10.20
C PHE A 20 10.34 0.22 -9.44
N ARG A 21 10.16 0.20 -8.12
CA ARG A 21 10.57 -0.94 -7.26
C ARG A 21 9.79 -2.21 -7.54
N GLY A 22 8.48 -2.09 -7.67
CA GLY A 22 7.62 -3.23 -7.93
C GLY A 22 7.89 -4.41 -7.00
N ARG A 23 8.13 -5.57 -7.60
CA ARG A 23 8.38 -6.84 -6.89
C ARG A 23 9.84 -7.11 -6.52
N VAL A 24 10.73 -6.16 -6.75
CA VAL A 24 12.13 -6.29 -6.31
C VAL A 24 12.20 -6.34 -4.79
N GLU A 25 12.96 -7.31 -4.25
CA GLU A 25 13.19 -7.42 -2.81
C GLU A 25 14.15 -6.34 -2.35
N VAL A 26 13.67 -5.50 -1.44
CA VAL A 26 14.43 -4.42 -0.82
C VAL A 26 14.02 -4.37 0.65
N ALA A 27 15.00 -4.48 1.56
CA ALA A 27 14.77 -4.39 3.00
C ALA A 27 14.42 -2.95 3.43
N LEU A 28 13.79 -2.80 4.58
CA LEU A 28 13.64 -1.51 5.22
C LEU A 28 15.00 -0.87 5.49
N SER A 29 15.09 0.44 5.37
CA SER A 29 16.23 1.19 5.89
C SER A 29 16.12 1.31 7.42
N PRO A 30 17.20 1.65 8.14
CA PRO A 30 17.10 1.92 9.58
C PRO A 30 16.10 3.02 9.95
N ALA A 31 15.88 3.99 9.05
CA ALA A 31 14.82 4.97 9.21
C ALA A 31 13.43 4.36 8.99
N GLY A 32 13.30 3.44 8.03
CA GLY A 32 12.05 2.70 7.77
C GLY A 32 11.65 1.79 8.92
N GLU A 33 12.60 1.16 9.59
CA GLU A 33 12.35 0.37 10.81
C GLU A 33 11.79 1.26 11.93
N ARG A 34 12.41 2.40 12.19
CA ARG A 34 11.89 3.37 13.19
C ARG A 34 10.50 3.90 12.82
N GLN A 35 10.23 4.11 11.53
CA GLN A 35 8.89 4.49 11.07
C GLN A 35 7.86 3.39 11.34
N ALA A 36 8.24 2.12 11.09
CA ALA A 36 7.37 0.98 11.37
C ALA A 36 7.06 0.85 12.86
N ASP A 37 8.04 1.07 13.74
CA ASP A 37 7.85 1.05 15.20
C ASP A 37 6.91 2.18 15.66
N ALA A 38 7.09 3.40 15.14
CA ALA A 38 6.22 4.54 15.46
C ALA A 38 4.77 4.31 14.98
N LEU A 39 4.60 3.76 13.76
CA LEU A 39 3.31 3.36 13.23
C LEU A 39 2.66 2.29 14.11
N ALA A 40 3.42 1.27 14.49
CA ALA A 40 2.95 0.16 15.32
C ALA A 40 2.44 0.65 16.68
N ALA A 41 3.18 1.52 17.37
CA ALA A 41 2.78 2.10 18.64
C ALA A 41 1.47 2.90 18.51
N ARG A 42 1.33 3.69 17.44
CA ARG A 42 0.09 4.45 17.19
C ARG A 42 -1.11 3.55 16.89
N ILE A 43 -0.93 2.52 16.05
CA ILE A 43 -2.02 1.59 15.71
C ILE A 43 -2.48 0.82 16.96
N ALA A 44 -1.55 0.27 17.74
CA ALA A 44 -1.87 -0.47 18.95
C ALA A 44 -2.67 0.37 19.95
N THR A 45 -2.33 1.65 20.10
CA THR A 45 -3.01 2.56 21.03
C THR A 45 -4.38 2.99 20.53
N ALA A 46 -4.50 3.31 19.23
CA ALA A 46 -5.70 3.99 18.70
C ALA A 46 -6.76 3.04 18.15
N PHE A 47 -6.39 1.85 17.63
CA PHE A 47 -7.31 1.03 16.82
C PHE A 47 -7.53 -0.38 17.34
N ARG A 48 -6.59 -0.97 18.10
CA ARG A 48 -6.67 -2.36 18.62
C ARG A 48 -7.10 -3.36 17.55
N PRO A 49 -6.35 -3.51 16.46
CA PRO A 49 -6.70 -4.40 15.37
C PRO A 49 -6.71 -5.86 15.83
N VAL A 50 -7.53 -6.69 15.17
CA VAL A 50 -7.60 -8.14 15.42
C VAL A 50 -6.76 -8.95 14.43
N ALA A 51 -6.36 -8.36 13.30
CA ALA A 51 -5.54 -9.01 12.27
C ALA A 51 -4.68 -8.01 11.51
N VAL A 52 -3.52 -8.49 11.04
CA VAL A 52 -2.61 -7.79 10.13
C VAL A 52 -2.42 -8.65 8.89
N TYR A 53 -2.72 -8.11 7.71
CA TYR A 53 -2.40 -8.72 6.42
C TYR A 53 -1.33 -7.92 5.71
N THR A 54 -0.34 -8.60 5.12
CA THR A 54 0.78 -7.94 4.46
C THR A 54 0.96 -8.43 3.03
N SER A 55 1.57 -7.61 2.18
CA SER A 55 2.27 -8.12 1.00
C SER A 55 3.34 -9.13 1.42
N PRO A 56 3.66 -10.15 0.59
CA PRO A 56 4.72 -11.12 0.90
C PRO A 56 6.14 -10.54 0.77
N LEU A 57 6.30 -9.31 0.28
CA LEU A 57 7.61 -8.67 0.13
C LEU A 57 8.19 -8.27 1.50
N GLY A 58 9.48 -8.50 1.70
CA GLY A 58 10.17 -8.37 2.99
C GLY A 58 9.92 -7.05 3.71
N ARG A 59 9.87 -5.92 2.98
CA ARG A 59 9.57 -4.60 3.54
C ARG A 59 8.17 -4.49 4.17
N CYS A 60 7.18 -5.17 3.59
CA CYS A 60 5.82 -5.20 4.16
C CYS A 60 5.73 -6.20 5.31
N ILE A 61 6.40 -7.35 5.20
CA ILE A 61 6.49 -8.34 6.28
C ILE A 61 7.10 -7.69 7.52
N ALA A 62 8.23 -6.98 7.38
CA ALA A 62 8.90 -6.31 8.50
C ALA A 62 8.02 -5.23 9.13
N THR A 63 7.36 -4.39 8.31
CA THR A 63 6.42 -3.37 8.82
C THR A 63 5.22 -4.01 9.53
N GLY A 64 4.65 -5.06 8.96
CA GLY A 64 3.52 -5.79 9.54
C GLY A 64 3.89 -6.54 10.82
N ALA A 65 5.09 -7.09 10.90
CA ALA A 65 5.59 -7.76 12.09
C ALA A 65 5.73 -6.80 13.29
N ALA A 66 6.21 -5.57 13.06
CA ALA A 66 6.26 -4.54 14.10
C ALA A 66 4.85 -4.21 14.63
N ILE A 67 3.87 -4.06 13.73
CA ILE A 67 2.47 -3.79 14.10
C ILE A 67 1.88 -4.97 14.87
N ALA A 68 2.06 -6.19 14.37
CA ALA A 68 1.55 -7.41 14.98
C ALA A 68 2.11 -7.62 16.40
N ALA A 69 3.43 -7.42 16.57
CA ALA A 69 4.09 -7.50 17.87
C ALA A 69 3.54 -6.46 18.87
N ALA A 70 3.36 -5.21 18.44
CA ALA A 70 2.82 -4.15 19.29
C ALA A 70 1.36 -4.39 19.70
N CYS A 71 0.58 -5.10 18.85
CA CYS A 71 -0.82 -5.41 19.11
C CYS A 71 -1.03 -6.77 19.78
N GLY A 72 -0.01 -7.63 19.90
CA GLY A 72 -0.12 -8.99 20.42
C GLY A 72 -0.96 -9.93 19.54
N ILE A 73 -0.87 -9.79 18.23
CA ILE A 73 -1.62 -10.57 17.22
C ILE A 73 -0.67 -11.10 16.13
N ASP A 74 -1.20 -11.94 15.24
CA ASP A 74 -0.44 -12.48 14.11
C ASP A 74 -0.52 -11.59 12.86
N ALA A 75 0.54 -11.64 12.04
CA ALA A 75 0.57 -11.08 10.70
C ALA A 75 0.55 -12.18 9.64
N HIS A 76 -0.27 -12.01 8.61
CA HIS A 76 -0.49 -12.99 7.54
C HIS A 76 -0.09 -12.41 6.18
N ALA A 77 0.93 -12.99 5.55
CA ALA A 77 1.32 -12.60 4.19
C ALA A 77 0.30 -13.11 3.15
N ARG A 78 -0.08 -12.22 2.22
CA ARG A 78 -1.09 -12.48 1.20
C ARG A 78 -0.55 -12.09 -0.18
N PRO A 79 -0.38 -13.05 -1.09
CA PRO A 79 0.14 -12.79 -2.44
C PRO A 79 -0.69 -11.77 -3.23
N GLU A 80 -1.99 -11.70 -2.97
CA GLU A 80 -2.92 -10.77 -3.60
C GLU A 80 -2.54 -9.31 -3.32
N PHE A 81 -1.75 -9.06 -2.26
CA PHE A 81 -1.32 -7.74 -1.84
C PHE A 81 0.12 -7.38 -2.26
N SER A 82 0.74 -8.20 -3.12
CA SER A 82 2.04 -7.90 -3.74
C SER A 82 2.03 -6.54 -4.44
N ASP A 83 3.18 -5.88 -4.54
CA ASP A 83 3.30 -4.65 -5.33
C ASP A 83 2.97 -4.91 -6.80
N ILE A 84 2.69 -3.85 -7.55
CA ILE A 84 2.52 -3.93 -8.99
C ILE A 84 3.79 -4.48 -9.64
N ASP A 85 3.62 -5.36 -10.61
CA ASP A 85 4.70 -5.81 -11.44
C ASP A 85 4.96 -4.78 -12.54
N TYR A 86 6.07 -4.06 -12.44
CA TYR A 86 6.48 -3.10 -13.45
C TYR A 86 7.16 -3.74 -14.67
N GLY A 87 7.30 -5.08 -14.70
CA GLY A 87 7.88 -5.81 -15.83
C GLY A 87 9.26 -5.28 -16.22
N ALA A 88 9.42 -4.87 -17.47
CA ALA A 88 10.66 -4.34 -18.00
C ALA A 88 11.16 -3.05 -17.32
N TRP A 89 10.29 -2.36 -16.56
CA TRP A 89 10.67 -1.14 -15.85
C TRP A 89 11.11 -1.40 -14.40
N GLN A 90 11.05 -2.62 -13.92
CA GLN A 90 11.47 -2.91 -12.55
C GLN A 90 12.91 -2.43 -12.28
N TRP A 91 13.07 -1.70 -11.19
CA TRP A 91 14.30 -1.06 -10.69
C TRP A 91 14.85 0.09 -11.53
N LYS A 92 14.25 0.45 -12.66
CA LYS A 92 14.63 1.65 -13.41
C LYS A 92 14.26 2.92 -12.64
N THR A 93 15.02 3.99 -12.87
CA THR A 93 14.60 5.35 -12.47
C THR A 93 13.53 5.87 -13.42
N HIS A 94 12.93 6.98 -13.06
CA HIS A 94 11.96 7.64 -13.94
C HIS A 94 12.60 8.12 -15.23
N GLU A 95 13.83 8.66 -15.14
CA GLU A 95 14.59 9.11 -16.30
C GLU A 95 14.98 7.96 -17.25
N GLU A 96 15.37 6.80 -16.67
CA GLU A 96 15.71 5.61 -17.45
C GLU A 96 14.47 5.05 -18.18
N ALA A 97 13.33 5.02 -17.52
CA ALA A 97 12.07 4.56 -18.12
C ALA A 97 11.57 5.53 -19.22
N GLU A 98 11.64 6.83 -18.99
CA GLU A 98 11.28 7.87 -19.96
C GLU A 98 12.18 7.83 -21.19
N ALA A 99 13.49 7.63 -21.01
CA ALA A 99 14.43 7.53 -22.12
C ALA A 99 14.23 6.28 -22.97
N GLU A 100 13.75 5.18 -22.37
CA GLU A 100 13.50 3.92 -23.06
C GLU A 100 12.16 3.89 -23.79
N ASP A 101 11.10 4.38 -23.17
CA ASP A 101 9.73 4.41 -23.69
C ASP A 101 9.00 5.66 -23.19
N GLY A 102 9.32 6.81 -23.78
CA GLY A 102 8.76 8.10 -23.39
C GLY A 102 7.26 8.21 -23.62
N GLU A 103 6.69 7.47 -24.60
CA GLU A 103 5.25 7.47 -24.86
C GLU A 103 4.50 6.78 -23.71
N THR A 104 4.89 5.57 -23.36
CA THR A 104 4.29 4.85 -22.22
C THR A 104 4.54 5.57 -20.91
N TYR A 105 5.71 6.19 -20.71
CA TYR A 105 6.02 6.98 -19.51
C TYR A 105 5.11 8.21 -19.40
N ALA A 106 4.92 8.96 -20.48
CA ALA A 106 4.00 10.11 -20.51
C ALA A 106 2.55 9.68 -20.20
N LEU A 107 2.12 8.53 -20.74
CA LEU A 107 0.81 7.95 -20.46
C LEU A 107 0.70 7.53 -18.98
N TRP A 108 1.73 6.93 -18.40
CA TRP A 108 1.76 6.59 -16.98
C TRP A 108 1.59 7.83 -16.08
N ARG A 109 2.22 8.94 -16.45
CA ARG A 109 2.10 10.20 -15.70
C ARG A 109 0.73 10.87 -15.82
N SER A 110 0.08 10.78 -16.96
CA SER A 110 -1.17 11.49 -17.29
C SER A 110 -2.43 10.63 -17.16
N ALA A 111 -2.36 9.36 -17.57
CA ALA A 111 -3.50 8.44 -17.62
C ALA A 111 -3.08 7.00 -17.21
N PRO A 112 -2.64 6.77 -15.95
CA PRO A 112 -2.03 5.51 -15.52
C PRO A 112 -2.94 4.29 -15.70
N HIS A 113 -4.25 4.50 -15.70
CA HIS A 113 -5.25 3.45 -15.90
C HIS A 113 -5.29 2.89 -17.34
N LEU A 114 -4.60 3.51 -18.29
CA LEU A 114 -4.47 3.03 -19.66
C LEU A 114 -3.17 2.27 -19.91
N VAL A 115 -2.26 2.26 -18.93
CA VAL A 115 -0.95 1.62 -19.07
C VAL A 115 -1.02 0.14 -18.66
N ARG A 116 -0.42 -0.72 -19.48
CA ARG A 116 0.06 -2.05 -19.11
C ARG A 116 1.57 -2.04 -19.27
N PHE A 117 2.29 -2.34 -18.18
CA PHE A 117 3.75 -2.39 -18.24
C PHE A 117 4.22 -3.56 -19.11
N PRO A 118 5.24 -3.37 -19.97
CA PRO A 118 5.77 -4.45 -20.80
C PRO A 118 6.24 -5.64 -19.96
N GLY A 119 5.63 -6.81 -20.16
CA GLY A 119 5.90 -8.00 -19.35
C GLY A 119 5.43 -7.91 -17.89
N GLY A 120 4.62 -6.91 -17.55
CA GLY A 120 4.12 -6.67 -16.21
C GLY A 120 2.61 -6.52 -16.13
N GLU A 121 2.13 -5.85 -15.08
CA GLU A 121 0.73 -5.65 -14.77
C GLU A 121 0.21 -4.28 -15.26
N SER A 122 -1.10 -4.15 -15.33
CA SER A 122 -1.84 -2.89 -15.36
C SER A 122 -2.44 -2.60 -13.98
N LEU A 123 -2.98 -1.39 -13.77
CA LEU A 123 -3.72 -1.07 -12.54
C LEU A 123 -4.98 -1.93 -12.38
N GLN A 124 -5.57 -2.38 -13.49
CA GLN A 124 -6.74 -3.30 -13.46
C GLN A 124 -6.35 -4.67 -12.92
N ASP A 125 -5.19 -5.21 -13.29
CA ASP A 125 -4.71 -6.49 -12.74
C ASP A 125 -4.48 -6.39 -11.23
N VAL A 126 -3.87 -5.29 -10.78
CA VAL A 126 -3.70 -4.99 -9.35
C VAL A 126 -5.06 -4.90 -8.65
N LEU A 127 -6.04 -4.22 -9.25
CA LEU A 127 -7.38 -4.10 -8.69
C LEU A 127 -8.06 -5.45 -8.51
N VAL A 128 -8.00 -6.32 -9.51
CA VAL A 128 -8.62 -7.65 -9.44
C VAL A 128 -8.10 -8.43 -8.23
N ARG A 129 -6.77 -8.59 -8.10
CA ARG A 129 -6.19 -9.38 -7.00
C ARG A 129 -6.34 -8.70 -5.63
N ALA A 130 -6.16 -7.38 -5.55
CA ALA A 130 -6.28 -6.68 -4.28
C ALA A 130 -7.73 -6.64 -3.76
N SER A 131 -8.72 -6.59 -4.65
CA SER A 131 -10.13 -6.68 -4.26
C SER A 131 -10.54 -8.08 -3.79
N ASP A 132 -9.85 -9.15 -4.22
CA ASP A 132 -10.06 -10.50 -3.66
C ASP A 132 -9.67 -10.54 -2.19
N LEU A 133 -8.50 -9.99 -1.82
CA LEU A 133 -8.13 -9.85 -0.41
C LEU A 133 -9.10 -8.97 0.35
N LEU A 134 -9.52 -7.85 -0.22
CA LEU A 134 -10.47 -6.95 0.43
C LEU A 134 -11.80 -7.67 0.73
N ARG A 135 -12.35 -8.42 -0.23
CA ARG A 135 -13.57 -9.23 -0.02
C ARG A 135 -13.38 -10.25 1.10
N TYR A 136 -12.23 -10.94 1.11
CA TYR A 136 -11.89 -11.87 2.18
C TYR A 136 -11.90 -11.17 3.55
N VAL A 137 -11.20 -10.04 3.69
CA VAL A 137 -11.10 -9.28 4.94
C VAL A 137 -12.47 -8.83 5.42
N LEU A 138 -13.27 -8.22 4.54
CA LEU A 138 -14.61 -7.72 4.90
C LEU A 138 -15.59 -8.83 5.31
N ALA A 139 -15.43 -10.04 4.74
CA ALA A 139 -16.26 -11.19 5.09
C ALA A 139 -15.90 -11.81 6.44
N HIS A 140 -14.60 -11.80 6.81
CA HIS A 140 -14.11 -12.50 8.01
C HIS A 140 -13.94 -11.59 9.24
N HIS A 141 -13.96 -10.26 9.06
CA HIS A 141 -13.70 -9.28 10.12
C HIS A 141 -14.81 -8.22 10.21
N ALA A 142 -16.07 -8.69 10.12
CA ALA A 142 -17.21 -7.79 10.23
C ALA A 142 -17.29 -7.19 11.64
N GLY A 143 -17.16 -5.88 11.74
CA GLY A 143 -17.20 -5.15 13.01
C GLY A 143 -15.84 -4.92 13.67
N ASP A 144 -14.78 -5.45 13.12
CA ASP A 144 -13.42 -5.37 13.66
C ASP A 144 -12.58 -4.26 13.02
N SER A 145 -11.41 -4.01 13.62
CA SER A 145 -10.34 -3.22 13.00
C SER A 145 -9.29 -4.16 12.43
N VAL A 146 -8.86 -3.91 11.18
CA VAL A 146 -7.88 -4.74 10.46
C VAL A 146 -6.84 -3.85 9.79
N VAL A 147 -5.57 -4.27 9.84
CA VAL A 147 -4.46 -3.58 9.17
C VAL A 147 -4.08 -4.29 7.88
N LEU A 148 -3.93 -3.52 6.81
CA LEU A 148 -3.45 -3.96 5.51
C LEU A 148 -2.14 -3.23 5.19
N VAL A 149 -1.01 -3.96 5.19
CA VAL A 149 0.32 -3.39 4.92
C VAL A 149 0.71 -3.68 3.48
N GLY A 150 0.64 -2.66 2.65
CA GLY A 150 0.89 -2.75 1.21
C GLY A 150 1.92 -1.75 0.70
N HIS A 151 1.69 -1.34 -0.52
CA HIS A 151 2.57 -0.51 -1.34
C HIS A 151 1.84 0.73 -1.82
N ASP A 152 2.58 1.72 -2.32
CA ASP A 152 2.02 2.94 -2.89
C ASP A 152 0.95 2.64 -3.96
N SER A 153 1.30 1.79 -4.93
CA SER A 153 0.43 1.42 -6.05
C SER A 153 -0.85 0.72 -5.61
N VAL A 154 -0.72 -0.30 -4.76
CA VAL A 154 -1.85 -1.11 -4.29
C VAL A 154 -2.80 -0.28 -3.44
N ASN A 155 -2.25 0.54 -2.54
CA ASN A 155 -3.06 1.40 -1.68
C ASN A 155 -3.87 2.42 -2.48
N ARG A 156 -3.26 3.06 -3.51
CA ARG A 156 -3.98 3.99 -4.40
C ARG A 156 -5.11 3.30 -5.15
N VAL A 157 -4.86 2.09 -5.66
CA VAL A 157 -5.88 1.30 -6.37
C VAL A 157 -7.04 0.94 -5.44
N LEU A 158 -6.75 0.49 -4.21
CA LEU A 158 -7.79 0.18 -3.23
C LEU A 158 -8.56 1.42 -2.74
N LEU A 159 -7.89 2.55 -2.57
CA LEU A 159 -8.57 3.81 -2.25
C LEU A 159 -9.52 4.24 -3.37
N CYS A 160 -9.10 4.15 -4.64
CA CYS A 160 -10.01 4.39 -5.76
C CYS A 160 -11.22 3.45 -5.70
N HIS A 161 -10.99 2.15 -5.51
CA HIS A 161 -12.05 1.15 -5.47
C HIS A 161 -13.05 1.37 -4.32
N LEU A 162 -12.56 1.53 -3.09
CA LEU A 162 -13.37 1.73 -1.90
C LEU A 162 -14.22 3.01 -1.96
N LEU A 163 -13.69 4.06 -2.57
CA LEU A 163 -14.36 5.36 -2.68
C LEU A 163 -15.23 5.49 -3.96
N GLY A 164 -15.38 4.42 -4.74
CA GLY A 164 -16.14 4.47 -5.99
C GLY A 164 -15.54 5.39 -7.06
N LEU A 165 -14.23 5.64 -7.00
CA LEU A 165 -13.51 6.47 -7.96
C LEU A 165 -12.92 5.63 -9.09
N PRO A 166 -12.88 6.17 -10.33
CA PRO A 166 -12.20 5.48 -11.42
C PRO A 166 -10.68 5.43 -11.17
N LEU A 167 -10.00 4.43 -11.75
CA LEU A 167 -8.52 4.31 -11.63
C LEU A 167 -7.78 5.51 -12.24
N SER A 168 -8.42 6.35 -13.04
CA SER A 168 -7.89 7.64 -13.49
C SER A 168 -7.64 8.63 -12.34
N ALA A 169 -8.20 8.37 -11.15
CA ALA A 169 -7.96 9.16 -9.94
C ALA A 169 -6.69 8.72 -9.17
N TYR A 170 -5.95 7.72 -9.66
CA TYR A 170 -4.79 7.11 -9.02
C TYR A 170 -3.79 8.11 -8.44
N TRP A 171 -3.43 9.15 -9.18
CA TRP A 171 -2.47 10.18 -8.74
C TRP A 171 -3.03 11.21 -7.75
N ARG A 172 -4.32 11.15 -7.42
CA ARG A 172 -4.94 12.08 -6.46
C ARG A 172 -4.63 11.74 -5.00
N PHE A 173 -4.12 10.54 -4.74
CA PHE A 173 -3.76 10.08 -3.40
C PHE A 173 -2.24 10.08 -3.22
N LYS A 174 -1.76 10.80 -2.23
CA LYS A 174 -0.38 10.67 -1.76
C LYS A 174 -0.28 9.46 -0.85
N GLN A 175 0.85 8.73 -0.89
CA GLN A 175 1.12 7.57 -0.05
C GLN A 175 2.57 7.62 0.45
N ASP A 176 2.80 8.30 1.56
CA ASP A 176 4.11 8.35 2.21
C ASP A 176 4.46 7.02 2.89
N PRO A 177 5.75 6.68 3.11
CA PRO A 177 6.13 5.51 3.90
C PRO A 177 5.49 5.53 5.30
N CYS A 178 5.00 4.38 5.77
CA CYS A 178 4.27 4.24 7.02
C CYS A 178 3.08 5.19 7.20
N THR A 179 2.48 5.66 6.09
CA THR A 179 1.24 6.43 6.16
C THR A 179 0.08 5.57 6.65
N MET A 180 -0.92 6.19 7.27
CA MET A 180 -2.22 5.55 7.55
C MET A 180 -3.31 6.17 6.68
N ASN A 181 -4.08 5.31 6.03
CA ASN A 181 -5.39 5.64 5.49
C ASN A 181 -6.41 4.84 6.29
N VAL A 182 -7.35 5.52 6.92
CA VAL A 182 -8.38 4.88 7.76
C VAL A 182 -9.71 4.96 7.05
N ILE A 183 -10.29 3.81 6.79
CA ILE A 183 -11.58 3.66 6.11
C ILE A 183 -12.55 2.95 7.04
N GLU A 184 -13.71 3.51 7.22
CA GLU A 184 -14.85 2.89 7.90
C GLU A 184 -15.80 2.29 6.86
N TRP A 185 -16.01 0.97 6.97
CA TRP A 185 -16.92 0.20 6.11
C TRP A 185 -18.21 -0.16 6.84
N THR A 186 -19.35 0.29 6.31
CA THR A 186 -20.66 0.06 6.92
C THR A 186 -21.32 -1.27 6.52
N GLY A 187 -20.77 -1.98 5.54
CA GLY A 187 -21.34 -3.15 4.86
C GLY A 187 -21.72 -2.85 3.41
N THR A 188 -22.00 -1.60 3.11
CA THR A 188 -22.38 -1.13 1.76
C THR A 188 -21.55 0.05 1.27
N GLU A 189 -21.06 0.89 2.19
CA GLU A 189 -20.38 2.13 1.87
C GLU A 189 -19.06 2.26 2.63
N ALA A 190 -18.08 2.90 1.99
CA ALA A 190 -16.80 3.24 2.59
C ALA A 190 -16.72 4.75 2.88
N CYS A 191 -16.32 5.10 4.09
CA CYS A 191 -15.99 6.48 4.46
C CYS A 191 -14.49 6.60 4.73
N LEU A 192 -13.80 7.48 4.00
CA LEU A 192 -12.38 7.79 4.26
C LEU A 192 -12.28 8.79 5.41
N VAL A 193 -11.87 8.30 6.57
CA VAL A 193 -11.73 9.10 7.81
C VAL A 193 -10.38 9.81 7.87
N ARG A 194 -9.32 9.16 7.38
CA ARG A 194 -7.96 9.70 7.29
C ARG A 194 -7.31 9.31 5.98
N CYS A 195 -6.55 10.21 5.39
CA CYS A 195 -5.80 9.96 4.17
C CYS A 195 -4.35 10.42 4.35
N ASN A 196 -3.40 9.56 4.04
CA ASN A 196 -1.96 9.84 4.11
C ASN A 196 -1.53 10.47 5.46
N ASP A 197 -2.08 9.99 6.56
CA ASP A 197 -1.77 10.49 7.90
C ASP A 197 -0.41 9.94 8.37
N THR A 198 0.55 10.82 8.58
CA THR A 198 1.92 10.55 9.05
C THR A 198 2.25 11.27 10.36
N ALA A 199 1.26 11.72 11.12
CA ALA A 199 1.48 12.51 12.32
C ALA A 199 2.35 11.80 13.39
N HIS A 200 2.36 10.47 13.40
CA HIS A 200 3.20 9.65 14.28
C HIS A 200 4.70 9.66 13.90
N LEU A 201 5.05 10.19 12.72
CA LEU A 201 6.43 10.27 12.24
C LEU A 201 7.08 11.63 12.54
N GLN A 202 6.32 12.60 13.04
CA GLN A 202 6.86 13.90 13.40
C GLN A 202 7.58 13.79 14.75
N PRO A 203 8.76 14.42 14.93
CA PRO A 203 9.36 14.54 16.24
C PRO A 203 8.39 15.32 17.16
N SER A 204 8.12 14.73 18.33
CA SER A 204 7.38 15.38 19.44
C SER A 204 8.14 16.55 20.01
#